data_fea03fc14842c3ca123054d9db186179
#
_entry.id   fea03fc14842c3ca123054d9db186179
#
_cell.length_a   1.000
_cell.length_b   1.000
_cell.length_c   1.000
_cell.angle_alpha   90.00
_cell.angle_beta   90.00
_cell.angle_gamma   90.00
#
_symmetry.space_group_name_H-M   'P 1'
#
loop_
_entity.id
_entity.type
_entity.pdbx_description
1 polymer ?
#
loop_
_entity_poly.entity_id
_entity_poly.type
_entity_poly.pdbx_seq_one_letter_code
_entity_poly.pdbx_strand_id
1 'polypeptide(L)'
;MCFTSDQHPPEPPRSSEVGHHGPLVLTAADGNRFSVFEAVPVTPRGASLVLMPDIRGMHAFYTDLALCFAQAGIDTVAFDPYGRSAGLSARDDAFEYRSHATALTPQDVLADVHAAAARLHERGGDPVFTLGFCMFGGQSWRLAATDLHPAGSIGFYGRPSTVEDVVEDLTAPLLILAAGDDKATSPEENANFARSLHEAGKVHDYVVYEGAPHSFFDRGFEQWQVECADAWVQMLGFIDRNR
;
A
#
# COMPACT_ATOMS: atom_id res chain seq x y z
N MET A 1 0.86 -3.57 20.87
CA MET A 1 1.71 -4.78 20.78
C MET A 1 2.62 -4.56 19.60
N CYS A 2 3.93 -4.62 19.79
CA CYS A 2 4.90 -4.38 18.73
C CYS A 2 5.11 -5.66 17.90
N PHE A 3 5.41 -5.53 16.62
CA PHE A 3 5.98 -6.59 15.81
C PHE A 3 7.21 -7.14 16.50
N THR A 4 7.41 -8.44 16.35
CA THR A 4 8.75 -8.99 16.38
C THR A 4 9.32 -8.95 14.96
N SER A 5 10.59 -8.65 14.80
CA SER A 5 11.32 -8.58 13.52
C SER A 5 11.28 -9.87 12.67
N ASP A 6 10.59 -10.90 13.14
CA ASP A 6 10.52 -12.24 12.57
C ASP A 6 9.20 -12.53 11.84
N GLN A 7 8.29 -11.55 11.70
CA GLN A 7 7.02 -11.77 11.00
C GLN A 7 7.23 -11.63 9.48
N HIS A 8 6.90 -12.70 8.77
CA HIS A 8 6.85 -12.72 7.32
C HIS A 8 5.43 -12.42 6.82
N PRO A 9 5.26 -11.82 5.64
CA PRO A 9 3.94 -11.64 5.05
C PRO A 9 3.31 -12.98 4.67
N PRO A 10 1.96 -13.05 4.60
CA PRO A 10 1.27 -14.22 4.06
C PRO A 10 1.73 -14.48 2.62
N GLU A 11 1.92 -15.75 2.28
CA GLU A 11 2.39 -16.14 0.95
C GLU A 11 1.34 -15.87 -0.14
N PRO A 12 1.76 -15.43 -1.35
CA PRO A 12 0.86 -15.26 -2.47
C PRO A 12 0.34 -16.62 -2.97
N PRO A 13 -0.88 -16.69 -3.57
CA PRO A 13 -1.49 -17.95 -4.01
C PRO A 13 -0.74 -18.64 -5.16
N ARG A 14 0.16 -17.93 -5.80
CA ARG A 14 1.09 -18.43 -6.82
C ARG A 14 2.44 -17.79 -6.61
N SER A 15 3.49 -18.59 -6.68
CA SER A 15 4.87 -18.12 -6.53
C SER A 15 5.65 -18.44 -7.79
N SER A 16 6.27 -17.43 -8.38
CA SER A 16 7.24 -17.53 -9.46
C SER A 16 8.60 -17.03 -9.00
N GLU A 17 9.61 -17.20 -9.83
CA GLU A 17 10.96 -16.72 -9.52
C GLU A 17 11.01 -15.20 -9.52
N VAL A 18 11.69 -14.64 -8.50
CA VAL A 18 12.05 -13.22 -8.44
C VAL A 18 13.38 -13.02 -9.17
N GLY A 19 13.41 -12.06 -10.06
CA GLY A 19 14.61 -11.71 -10.84
C GLY A 19 15.55 -10.84 -10.01
N HIS A 20 15.52 -9.53 -10.26
CA HIS A 20 16.30 -8.57 -9.48
C HIS A 20 15.52 -8.07 -8.27
N HIS A 21 16.19 -7.91 -7.14
CA HIS A 21 15.63 -7.21 -5.97
C HIS A 21 16.73 -6.59 -5.12
N GLY A 22 16.38 -5.56 -4.36
CA GLY A 22 17.32 -4.93 -3.43
C GLY A 22 16.97 -3.50 -3.07
N PRO A 23 17.71 -2.94 -2.09
CA PRO A 23 17.53 -1.56 -1.67
C PRO A 23 18.16 -0.58 -2.65
N LEU A 24 17.54 0.58 -2.82
CA LEU A 24 18.13 1.74 -3.48
C LEU A 24 17.61 3.04 -2.86
N VAL A 25 18.12 4.17 -3.33
CA VAL A 25 17.67 5.50 -2.90
C VAL A 25 17.11 6.23 -4.11
N LEU A 26 15.88 6.73 -3.99
CA LEU A 26 15.28 7.62 -4.96
C LEU A 26 15.37 9.08 -4.49
N THR A 27 15.17 9.99 -5.42
CA THR A 27 15.06 11.43 -5.16
C THR A 27 13.76 11.93 -5.78
N ALA A 28 12.86 12.46 -4.96
CA ALA A 28 11.63 13.08 -5.41
C ALA A 28 11.91 14.45 -6.07
N ALA A 29 10.93 14.97 -6.79
CA ALA A 29 11.06 16.25 -7.53
C ALA A 29 11.33 17.46 -6.62
N ASP A 30 10.93 17.38 -5.35
CA ASP A 30 11.19 18.40 -4.31
C ASP A 30 12.59 18.27 -3.67
N GLY A 31 13.41 17.31 -4.13
CA GLY A 31 14.75 17.03 -3.64
C GLY A 31 14.80 16.09 -2.44
N ASN A 32 13.66 15.59 -1.94
CA ASN A 32 13.66 14.58 -0.89
C ASN A 32 14.36 13.31 -1.35
N ARG A 33 15.29 12.80 -0.53
CA ARG A 33 15.93 11.50 -0.73
C ARG A 33 15.33 10.49 0.25
N PHE A 34 14.90 9.35 -0.26
CA PHE A 34 14.26 8.32 0.53
C PHE A 34 14.68 6.91 0.10
N SER A 35 14.68 6.00 1.07
CA SER A 35 15.01 4.60 0.84
C SER A 35 13.84 3.88 0.17
N VAL A 36 14.13 3.02 -0.79
CA VAL A 36 13.17 2.11 -1.41
C VAL A 36 13.75 0.71 -1.47
N PHE A 37 12.87 -0.28 -1.61
CA PHE A 37 13.21 -1.65 -1.96
C PHE A 37 12.45 -2.02 -3.23
N GLU A 38 13.17 -2.45 -4.26
CA GLU A 38 12.57 -2.92 -5.50
C GLU A 38 12.61 -4.44 -5.58
N ALA A 39 11.56 -5.02 -6.16
CA ALA A 39 11.45 -6.45 -6.42
C ALA A 39 10.82 -6.67 -7.81
N VAL A 40 11.60 -7.24 -8.71
CA VAL A 40 11.26 -7.39 -10.14
C VAL A 40 11.00 -8.86 -10.44
N PRO A 41 9.82 -9.24 -10.96
CA PRO A 41 9.54 -10.62 -11.32
C PRO A 41 10.34 -11.06 -12.56
N VAL A 42 10.69 -12.35 -12.65
CA VAL A 42 11.23 -12.93 -13.89
C VAL A 42 10.15 -12.97 -14.98
N THR A 43 8.91 -13.23 -14.58
CA THR A 43 7.75 -13.28 -15.50
C THR A 43 6.71 -12.26 -15.07
N PRO A 44 6.74 -11.03 -15.63
CA PRO A 44 5.78 -9.99 -15.26
C PRO A 44 4.36 -10.29 -15.76
N ARG A 45 3.36 -9.90 -14.98
CA ARG A 45 1.93 -10.00 -15.32
C ARG A 45 1.41 -8.77 -16.09
N GLY A 46 2.25 -7.79 -16.36
CA GLY A 46 1.86 -6.54 -17.04
C GLY A 46 1.13 -5.56 -16.12
N ALA A 47 1.57 -5.49 -14.86
CA ALA A 47 1.17 -4.50 -13.88
C ALA A 47 2.32 -4.24 -12.90
N SER A 48 2.34 -3.06 -12.30
CA SER A 48 3.35 -2.62 -11.34
C SER A 48 2.71 -2.02 -10.10
N LEU A 49 3.43 -2.03 -8.99
CA LEU A 49 2.91 -1.64 -7.69
C LEU A 49 3.86 -0.69 -6.94
N VAL A 50 3.34 0.45 -6.50
CA VAL A 50 3.96 1.26 -5.44
C VAL A 50 3.38 0.80 -4.10
N LEU A 51 4.22 0.23 -3.26
CA LEU A 51 3.86 -0.30 -1.95
C LEU A 51 4.22 0.71 -0.84
N MET A 52 3.23 1.12 -0.09
CA MET A 52 3.34 2.03 1.05
C MET A 52 3.16 1.25 2.36
N PRO A 53 4.10 1.39 3.31
CA PRO A 53 4.07 0.66 4.57
C PRO A 53 2.95 1.14 5.50
N ASP A 54 2.92 0.65 6.73
CA ASP A 54 2.14 1.25 7.81
C ASP A 54 2.85 2.48 8.41
N ILE A 55 2.24 3.07 9.44
CA ILE A 55 2.73 4.29 10.13
C ILE A 55 4.17 4.16 10.67
N ARG A 56 4.73 2.97 10.82
CA ARG A 56 6.11 2.78 11.33
C ARG A 56 7.20 2.92 10.28
N GLY A 57 6.83 3.06 9.00
CA GLY A 57 7.76 3.14 7.89
C GLY A 57 8.16 1.77 7.32
N MET A 58 9.13 1.78 6.41
CA MET A 58 9.55 0.57 5.69
C MET A 58 10.49 -0.28 6.55
N HIS A 59 9.94 -1.29 7.20
CA HIS A 59 10.69 -2.34 7.91
C HIS A 59 10.63 -3.68 7.15
N ALA A 60 11.30 -4.72 7.67
CA ALA A 60 11.52 -6.00 6.98
C ALA A 60 10.25 -6.61 6.38
N PHE A 61 9.10 -6.57 7.08
CA PHE A 61 7.83 -7.09 6.56
C PHE A 61 7.49 -6.53 5.17
N TYR A 62 7.69 -5.24 4.93
CA TYR A 62 7.32 -4.59 3.64
C TYR A 62 8.32 -4.89 2.53
N THR A 63 9.60 -5.12 2.85
CA THR A 63 10.57 -5.62 1.86
C THR A 63 10.24 -7.05 1.45
N ASP A 64 9.84 -7.90 2.40
CA ASP A 64 9.42 -9.27 2.14
C ASP A 64 8.08 -9.30 1.37
N LEU A 65 7.15 -8.40 1.70
CA LEU A 65 5.89 -8.26 0.96
C LEU A 65 6.12 -7.83 -0.50
N ALA A 66 7.11 -6.95 -0.75
CA ALA A 66 7.49 -6.60 -2.12
C ALA A 66 8.02 -7.82 -2.89
N LEU A 67 8.80 -8.70 -2.24
CA LEU A 67 9.21 -9.99 -2.82
C LEU A 67 8.01 -10.90 -3.11
N CYS A 68 7.02 -10.96 -2.22
CA CYS A 68 5.78 -11.73 -2.44
C CYS A 68 4.99 -11.21 -3.65
N PHE A 69 4.90 -9.90 -3.85
CA PHE A 69 4.28 -9.34 -5.05
C PHE A 69 5.08 -9.67 -6.32
N ALA A 70 6.41 -9.60 -6.28
CA ALA A 70 7.24 -10.03 -7.40
C ALA A 70 7.09 -11.53 -7.69
N GLN A 71 6.98 -12.39 -6.67
CA GLN A 71 6.63 -13.80 -6.83
C GLN A 71 5.25 -13.99 -7.48
N ALA A 72 4.30 -13.09 -7.21
CA ALA A 72 3.00 -13.06 -7.88
C ALA A 72 3.05 -12.47 -9.30
N GLY A 73 4.21 -12.02 -9.78
CA GLY A 73 4.42 -11.46 -11.11
C GLY A 73 4.20 -9.94 -11.23
N ILE A 74 4.14 -9.23 -10.10
CA ILE A 74 3.94 -7.78 -10.05
C ILE A 74 5.27 -7.08 -9.77
N ASP A 75 5.74 -6.22 -10.69
CA ASP A 75 6.93 -5.39 -10.46
C ASP A 75 6.62 -4.38 -9.35
N THR A 76 7.40 -4.40 -8.27
CA THR A 76 7.05 -3.68 -7.03
C THR A 76 8.19 -2.77 -6.57
N VAL A 77 7.83 -1.55 -6.17
CA VAL A 77 8.69 -0.62 -5.43
C VAL A 77 8.00 -0.31 -4.09
N ALA A 78 8.59 -0.78 -2.99
CA ALA A 78 8.23 -0.36 -1.64
C ALA A 78 9.10 0.83 -1.23
N PHE A 79 8.55 1.84 -0.56
CA PHE A 79 9.33 3.01 -0.15
C PHE A 79 9.15 3.38 1.33
N ASP A 80 10.17 4.02 1.89
CA ASP A 80 10.12 4.60 3.22
C ASP A 80 9.64 6.05 3.17
N PRO A 81 8.49 6.39 3.82
CA PRO A 81 7.90 7.73 3.73
C PRO A 81 8.63 8.79 4.55
N TYR A 82 9.60 8.40 5.37
CA TYR A 82 10.24 9.28 6.35
C TYR A 82 11.63 9.76 5.94
N GLY A 83 12.03 9.59 4.67
CA GLY A 83 13.30 10.06 4.14
C GLY A 83 13.56 11.56 4.44
N ARG A 84 12.54 12.41 4.26
CA ARG A 84 12.61 13.86 4.45
C ARG A 84 12.82 14.30 5.90
N SER A 85 12.42 13.52 6.87
CA SER A 85 12.46 13.91 8.29
C SER A 85 13.35 13.01 9.15
N ALA A 86 13.64 11.78 8.73
CA ALA A 86 14.44 10.80 9.46
C ALA A 86 15.67 10.28 8.68
N GLY A 87 15.89 10.78 7.45
CA GLY A 87 16.99 10.33 6.60
C GLY A 87 16.86 8.89 6.13
N LEU A 88 17.98 8.28 5.73
CA LEU A 88 18.03 7.01 5.01
C LEU A 88 18.29 5.79 5.91
N SER A 89 18.30 5.94 7.22
CA SER A 89 18.53 4.83 8.16
C SER A 89 17.37 3.82 8.09
N ALA A 90 17.68 2.55 8.32
CA ALA A 90 16.67 1.51 8.42
C ALA A 90 15.65 1.82 9.54
N ARG A 91 14.41 1.38 9.37
CA ARG A 91 13.37 1.49 10.38
C ARG A 91 13.30 0.17 11.14
N ASP A 92 13.62 0.24 12.40
CA ASP A 92 13.58 -0.87 13.35
C ASP A 92 12.53 -0.62 14.45
N ASP A 93 12.42 -1.54 15.39
CA ASP A 93 11.45 -1.45 16.49
C ASP A 93 11.71 -0.26 17.44
N ALA A 94 12.91 0.32 17.43
CA ALA A 94 13.28 1.48 18.23
C ALA A 94 12.97 2.81 17.53
N PHE A 95 12.59 2.79 16.25
CA PHE A 95 12.32 4.00 15.49
C PHE A 95 11.09 4.72 16.03
N GLU A 96 11.27 5.97 16.47
CA GLU A 96 10.19 6.83 16.93
C GLU A 96 9.50 7.48 15.72
N TYR A 97 8.47 6.86 15.19
CA TYR A 97 7.77 7.26 13.97
C TYR A 97 6.73 8.37 14.15
N ARG A 98 6.20 8.59 15.38
CA ARG A 98 5.00 9.42 15.59
C ARG A 98 5.17 10.88 15.17
N SER A 99 6.30 11.47 15.52
CA SER A 99 6.62 12.85 15.15
C SER A 99 6.77 13.00 13.62
N HIS A 100 7.40 12.01 12.97
CA HIS A 100 7.58 11.95 11.53
C HIS A 100 6.25 11.78 10.80
N ALA A 101 5.39 10.88 11.27
CA ALA A 101 4.06 10.66 10.71
C ALA A 101 3.14 11.89 10.84
N THR A 102 3.24 12.62 11.96
CA THR A 102 2.47 13.86 12.16
C THR A 102 2.93 15.00 11.24
N ALA A 103 4.22 15.05 10.91
CA ALA A 103 4.77 16.08 10.04
C ALA A 103 4.55 15.82 8.54
N LEU A 104 4.21 14.58 8.16
CA LEU A 104 4.05 14.16 6.77
C LEU A 104 2.74 14.70 6.19
N THR A 105 2.82 15.35 5.04
CA THR A 105 1.65 15.87 4.31
C THR A 105 1.26 14.96 3.13
N PRO A 106 0.01 15.03 2.62
CA PRO A 106 -0.37 14.31 1.40
C PRO A 106 0.49 14.68 0.18
N GLN A 107 0.97 15.92 0.09
CA GLN A 107 1.85 16.39 -0.98
C GLN A 107 3.23 15.74 -0.89
N ASP A 108 3.76 15.54 0.31
CA ASP A 108 5.02 14.81 0.52
C ASP A 108 4.91 13.36 0.04
N VAL A 109 3.80 12.69 0.39
CA VAL A 109 3.52 11.33 -0.05
C VAL A 109 3.40 11.26 -1.58
N LEU A 110 2.67 12.20 -2.19
CA LEU A 110 2.52 12.27 -3.64
C LEU A 110 3.85 12.45 -4.37
N ALA A 111 4.73 13.34 -3.87
CA ALA A 111 6.05 13.56 -4.46
C ALA A 111 6.92 12.29 -4.43
N ASP A 112 6.91 11.56 -3.31
CA ASP A 112 7.67 10.33 -3.15
C ASP A 112 7.09 9.19 -4.02
N VAL A 113 5.75 9.08 -4.10
CA VAL A 113 5.06 8.11 -4.95
C VAL A 113 5.30 8.38 -6.43
N HIS A 114 5.32 9.63 -6.88
CA HIS A 114 5.70 9.96 -8.26
C HIS A 114 7.11 9.47 -8.61
N ALA A 115 8.08 9.62 -7.71
CA ALA A 115 9.44 9.12 -7.95
C ALA A 115 9.47 7.58 -7.97
N ALA A 116 8.71 6.91 -7.12
CA ALA A 116 8.58 5.45 -7.12
C ALA A 116 7.90 4.94 -8.41
N ALA A 117 6.82 5.59 -8.86
CA ALA A 117 6.14 5.28 -10.12
C ALA A 117 7.04 5.52 -11.34
N ALA A 118 7.79 6.63 -11.36
CA ALA A 118 8.77 6.90 -12.42
C ALA A 118 9.82 5.78 -12.52
N ARG A 119 10.27 5.25 -11.37
CA ARG A 119 11.20 4.11 -11.32
C ARG A 119 10.59 2.84 -11.94
N LEU A 120 9.29 2.59 -11.73
CA LEU A 120 8.58 1.48 -12.37
C LEU A 120 8.47 1.69 -13.89
N HIS A 121 8.09 2.89 -14.33
CA HIS A 121 7.98 3.23 -15.77
C HIS A 121 9.32 3.10 -16.52
N GLU A 122 10.46 3.45 -15.90
CA GLU A 122 11.81 3.25 -16.47
C GLU A 122 12.08 1.78 -16.85
N ARG A 123 11.40 0.84 -16.18
CA ARG A 123 11.49 -0.60 -16.45
C ARG A 123 10.38 -1.13 -17.36
N GLY A 124 9.51 -0.25 -17.87
CA GLY A 124 8.34 -0.62 -18.67
C GLY A 124 7.18 -1.17 -17.82
N GLY A 125 7.15 -0.79 -16.55
CA GLY A 125 6.13 -1.21 -15.57
C GLY A 125 4.84 -0.40 -15.67
N ASP A 126 4.04 -0.61 -16.68
CA ASP A 126 2.70 -0.04 -16.85
C ASP A 126 1.64 -1.14 -16.93
N PRO A 127 0.42 -0.91 -16.41
CA PRO A 127 -0.04 0.20 -15.54
C PRO A 127 0.45 0.11 -14.09
N VAL A 128 0.50 1.25 -13.40
CA VAL A 128 0.93 1.35 -11.99
C VAL A 128 -0.28 1.39 -11.06
N PHE A 129 -0.26 0.54 -10.05
CA PHE A 129 -1.19 0.51 -8.92
C PHE A 129 -0.53 1.06 -7.66
N THR A 130 -1.34 1.49 -6.69
CA THR A 130 -0.86 1.83 -5.35
C THR A 130 -1.47 0.89 -4.31
N LEU A 131 -0.69 0.54 -3.30
CA LEU A 131 -1.15 -0.23 -2.15
C LEU A 131 -0.62 0.40 -0.87
N GLY A 132 -1.48 0.59 0.12
CA GLY A 132 -1.09 1.11 1.42
C GLY A 132 -1.76 0.41 2.59
N PHE A 133 -1.12 0.52 3.75
CA PHE A 133 -1.57 -0.08 5.00
C PHE A 133 -1.80 0.98 6.08
N CYS A 134 -2.84 0.84 6.91
CA CYS A 134 -3.13 1.72 8.03
C CYS A 134 -3.25 3.19 7.57
N MET A 135 -2.37 4.08 8.06
CA MET A 135 -2.31 5.48 7.62
C MET A 135 -2.17 5.58 6.10
N PHE A 136 -1.31 4.76 5.49
CA PHE A 136 -1.08 4.78 4.06
C PHE A 136 -2.16 4.02 3.25
N GLY A 137 -3.04 3.26 3.90
CA GLY A 137 -4.25 2.73 3.25
C GLY A 137 -5.16 3.86 2.75
N GLY A 138 -5.43 4.84 3.61
CA GLY A 138 -6.15 6.05 3.23
C GLY A 138 -5.38 6.92 2.22
N GLN A 139 -4.06 7.06 2.39
CA GLN A 139 -3.23 7.80 1.43
C GLN A 139 -3.25 7.14 0.05
N SER A 140 -3.21 5.79 -0.03
CA SER A 140 -3.34 5.07 -1.30
C SER A 140 -4.65 5.43 -2.02
N TRP A 141 -5.78 5.40 -1.32
CA TRP A 141 -7.07 5.81 -1.92
C TRP A 141 -7.05 7.26 -2.38
N ARG A 142 -6.44 8.18 -1.59
CA ARG A 142 -6.34 9.60 -1.96
C ARG A 142 -5.56 9.82 -3.25
N LEU A 143 -4.54 9.00 -3.54
CA LEU A 143 -3.76 9.09 -4.78
C LEU A 143 -4.61 8.90 -6.04
N ALA A 144 -5.76 8.24 -5.96
CA ALA A 144 -6.71 8.09 -7.07
C ALA A 144 -7.35 9.43 -7.51
N ALA A 145 -7.22 10.49 -6.72
CA ALA A 145 -7.69 11.84 -7.01
C ALA A 145 -6.56 12.80 -7.43
N THR A 146 -5.38 12.29 -7.79
CA THR A 146 -4.21 13.11 -8.09
C THR A 146 -3.74 12.93 -9.54
N ASP A 147 -2.77 13.74 -9.94
CA ASP A 147 -2.11 13.68 -11.24
C ASP A 147 -1.19 12.46 -11.42
N LEU A 148 -1.06 11.61 -10.41
CA LEU A 148 -0.44 10.30 -10.54
C LEU A 148 -1.22 9.38 -11.51
N HIS A 149 -2.56 9.51 -11.55
CA HIS A 149 -3.46 8.68 -12.35
C HIS A 149 -3.15 7.18 -12.25
N PRO A 150 -3.15 6.59 -11.03
CA PRO A 150 -2.91 5.16 -10.89
C PRO A 150 -4.00 4.36 -11.60
N ALA A 151 -3.68 3.15 -12.06
CA ALA A 151 -4.68 2.24 -12.64
C ALA A 151 -5.69 1.75 -11.61
N GLY A 152 -5.32 1.79 -10.33
CA GLY A 152 -6.18 1.52 -9.19
C GLY A 152 -5.44 1.71 -7.87
N SER A 153 -6.19 1.95 -6.80
CA SER A 153 -5.63 2.22 -5.47
C SER A 153 -6.20 1.25 -4.44
N ILE A 154 -5.32 0.52 -3.77
CA ILE A 154 -5.66 -0.52 -2.79
C ILE A 154 -5.31 -0.03 -1.39
N GLY A 155 -6.22 -0.18 -0.43
CA GLY A 155 -5.95 0.20 0.94
C GLY A 155 -6.45 -0.83 1.95
N PHE A 156 -5.57 -1.23 2.85
CA PHE A 156 -5.91 -2.04 4.02
C PHE A 156 -6.20 -1.12 5.21
N TYR A 157 -7.35 -1.34 5.86
CA TYR A 157 -7.78 -0.66 7.09
C TYR A 157 -7.38 0.82 7.18
N GLY A 158 -7.54 1.52 6.02
CA GLY A 158 -7.33 2.95 5.91
C GLY A 158 -8.43 3.75 6.59
N ARG A 159 -8.17 5.04 6.81
CA ARG A 159 -9.17 5.95 7.37
C ARG A 159 -9.92 6.69 6.25
N PRO A 160 -11.25 6.59 6.17
CA PRO A 160 -12.08 7.33 5.22
C PRO A 160 -11.84 8.84 5.24
N SER A 161 -11.66 9.43 6.43
CA SER A 161 -11.40 10.87 6.59
C SER A 161 -10.16 11.38 5.84
N THR A 162 -9.27 10.50 5.40
CA THR A 162 -8.12 10.86 4.54
C THR A 162 -8.55 11.22 3.11
N VAL A 163 -9.75 10.82 2.69
CA VAL A 163 -10.22 10.88 1.28
C VAL A 163 -11.51 11.65 1.12
N GLU A 164 -12.28 11.85 2.19
CA GLU A 164 -13.62 12.45 2.15
C GLU A 164 -13.69 13.80 1.42
N ASP A 165 -12.64 14.61 1.55
CA ASP A 165 -12.54 15.94 0.91
C ASP A 165 -12.25 15.89 -0.60
N VAL A 166 -11.90 14.73 -1.15
CA VAL A 166 -11.54 14.53 -2.58
C VAL A 166 -12.36 13.43 -3.27
N VAL A 167 -13.43 12.96 -2.67
CA VAL A 167 -14.26 11.89 -3.24
C VAL A 167 -14.73 12.22 -4.66
N GLU A 168 -15.15 13.46 -4.91
CA GLU A 168 -15.61 13.88 -6.23
C GLU A 168 -14.49 13.87 -7.30
N ASP A 169 -13.24 14.01 -6.88
CA ASP A 169 -12.07 14.08 -7.76
C ASP A 169 -11.45 12.69 -8.04
N LEU A 170 -11.93 11.62 -7.40
CA LEU A 170 -11.46 10.27 -7.64
C LEU A 170 -11.68 9.85 -9.10
N THR A 171 -10.61 9.46 -9.78
CA THR A 171 -10.63 9.04 -11.19
C THR A 171 -10.27 7.57 -11.40
N ALA A 172 -9.57 6.96 -10.44
CA ALA A 172 -9.18 5.56 -10.48
C ALA A 172 -10.06 4.71 -9.55
N PRO A 173 -10.26 3.41 -9.85
CA PRO A 173 -10.99 2.50 -8.99
C PRO A 173 -10.29 2.28 -7.65
N LEU A 174 -11.06 2.03 -6.59
CA LEU A 174 -10.56 1.74 -5.25
C LEU A 174 -10.83 0.29 -4.86
N LEU A 175 -9.89 -0.34 -4.18
CA LEU A 175 -10.13 -1.57 -3.39
C LEU A 175 -9.96 -1.24 -1.91
N ILE A 176 -11.05 -1.45 -1.14
CA ILE A 176 -11.13 -1.17 0.29
C ILE A 176 -11.17 -2.52 1.02
N LEU A 177 -10.08 -2.85 1.72
CA LEU A 177 -9.95 -4.07 2.52
C LEU A 177 -10.06 -3.68 4.00
N ALA A 178 -11.27 -3.80 4.54
CA ALA A 178 -11.61 -3.31 5.88
C ALA A 178 -11.53 -4.43 6.93
N ALA A 179 -11.02 -4.08 8.10
CA ALA A 179 -11.06 -4.94 9.28
C ALA A 179 -12.39 -4.76 10.02
N GLY A 180 -13.10 -5.87 10.30
CA GLY A 180 -14.45 -5.84 10.88
C GLY A 180 -14.50 -5.55 12.40
N ASP A 181 -13.41 -5.73 13.15
CA ASP A 181 -13.26 -5.32 14.56
C ASP A 181 -12.11 -4.30 14.71
N ASP A 182 -12.09 -3.31 13.83
CA ASP A 182 -11.09 -2.24 13.87
C ASP A 182 -11.41 -1.23 14.97
N LYS A 183 -10.42 -0.93 15.82
CA LYS A 183 -10.53 0.10 16.88
C LYS A 183 -10.11 1.49 16.39
N ALA A 184 -9.47 1.60 15.23
CA ALA A 184 -9.00 2.87 14.65
C ALA A 184 -9.97 3.45 13.63
N THR A 185 -10.74 2.60 12.95
CA THR A 185 -11.77 2.97 11.97
C THR A 185 -12.95 2.02 12.15
N SER A 186 -14.08 2.53 12.59
CA SER A 186 -15.25 1.69 12.88
C SER A 186 -15.84 1.08 11.59
N PRO A 187 -16.51 -0.08 11.69
CA PRO A 187 -17.25 -0.67 10.56
C PRO A 187 -18.27 0.31 9.96
N GLU A 188 -18.89 1.16 10.79
CA GLU A 188 -19.84 2.17 10.35
C GLU A 188 -19.17 3.26 9.49
N GLU A 189 -17.99 3.76 9.88
CA GLU A 189 -17.21 4.71 9.08
C GLU A 189 -16.84 4.13 7.71
N ASN A 190 -16.39 2.88 7.67
CA ASN A 190 -16.07 2.19 6.41
C ASN A 190 -17.33 1.99 5.53
N ALA A 191 -18.46 1.59 6.12
CA ALA A 191 -19.72 1.41 5.39
C ALA A 191 -20.26 2.75 4.85
N ASN A 192 -20.14 3.84 5.62
CA ASN A 192 -20.50 5.18 5.19
C ASN A 192 -19.63 5.65 4.05
N PHE A 193 -18.34 5.39 4.10
CA PHE A 193 -17.41 5.71 3.01
C PHE A 193 -17.76 4.96 1.72
N ALA A 194 -17.94 3.63 1.79
CA ALA A 194 -18.36 2.85 0.63
C ALA A 194 -19.69 3.38 0.03
N ARG A 195 -20.64 3.81 0.87
CA ARG A 195 -21.88 4.43 0.42
C ARG A 195 -21.64 5.76 -0.27
N SER A 196 -20.80 6.64 0.29
CA SER A 196 -20.48 7.93 -0.34
C SER A 196 -19.81 7.75 -1.70
N LEU A 197 -18.94 6.78 -1.86
CA LEU A 197 -18.34 6.43 -3.15
C LEU A 197 -19.39 5.96 -4.16
N HIS A 198 -20.34 5.13 -3.72
CA HIS A 198 -21.44 4.66 -4.56
C HIS A 198 -22.35 5.84 -5.02
N GLU A 199 -22.72 6.72 -4.08
CA GLU A 199 -23.54 7.91 -4.35
C GLU A 199 -22.85 8.89 -5.32
N ALA A 200 -21.51 9.02 -5.20
CA ALA A 200 -20.68 9.81 -6.12
C ALA A 200 -20.38 9.10 -7.45
N GLY A 201 -20.89 7.88 -7.66
CA GLY A 201 -20.64 7.09 -8.89
C GLY A 201 -19.21 6.63 -9.08
N LYS A 202 -18.43 6.51 -7.98
CA LYS A 202 -17.04 6.08 -8.02
C LYS A 202 -16.90 4.55 -8.04
N VAL A 203 -16.05 4.06 -8.92
CA VAL A 203 -15.79 2.62 -9.04
C VAL A 203 -15.01 2.14 -7.81
N HIS A 204 -15.55 1.19 -7.08
CA HIS A 204 -14.88 0.63 -5.91
C HIS A 204 -15.34 -0.81 -5.61
N ASP A 205 -14.43 -1.57 -5.02
CA ASP A 205 -14.71 -2.84 -4.35
C ASP A 205 -14.54 -2.64 -2.83
N TYR A 206 -15.49 -3.13 -2.04
CA TYR A 206 -15.47 -3.03 -0.58
C TYR A 206 -15.61 -4.42 0.02
N VAL A 207 -14.57 -4.87 0.71
CA VAL A 207 -14.49 -6.18 1.37
C VAL A 207 -14.28 -5.96 2.87
N VAL A 208 -15.13 -6.59 3.68
CA VAL A 208 -15.02 -6.57 5.15
C VAL A 208 -14.62 -7.95 5.65
N TYR A 209 -13.55 -8.00 6.43
CA TYR A 209 -13.11 -9.21 7.12
C TYR A 209 -13.67 -9.20 8.54
N GLU A 210 -14.83 -9.86 8.69
CA GLU A 210 -15.60 -9.87 9.94
C GLU A 210 -14.78 -10.38 11.12
N GLY A 211 -14.80 -9.64 12.22
CA GLY A 211 -14.04 -9.95 13.45
C GLY A 211 -12.53 -9.69 13.34
N ALA A 212 -11.98 -9.48 12.15
CA ALA A 212 -10.55 -9.19 11.98
C ALA A 212 -10.19 -7.84 12.63
N PRO A 213 -9.11 -7.78 13.43
CA PRO A 213 -8.65 -6.54 14.03
C PRO A 213 -7.86 -5.68 13.04
N HIS A 214 -7.62 -4.42 13.39
CA HIS A 214 -6.63 -3.58 12.69
C HIS A 214 -5.31 -4.32 12.55
N SER A 215 -4.67 -4.21 11.38
CA SER A 215 -3.39 -4.88 11.08
C SER A 215 -3.48 -6.42 11.05
N PHE A 216 -4.64 -7.02 10.71
CA PHE A 216 -4.78 -8.47 10.62
C PHE A 216 -3.85 -9.08 9.56
N PHE A 217 -3.59 -8.39 8.46
CA PHE A 217 -2.75 -8.86 7.37
C PHE A 217 -1.27 -8.73 7.69
N ASP A 218 -0.87 -7.65 8.33
CA ASP A 218 0.54 -7.32 8.56
C ASP A 218 1.05 -7.68 9.97
N ARG A 219 0.16 -7.93 10.95
CA ARG A 219 0.55 -8.27 12.33
C ARG A 219 -0.09 -9.52 12.89
N GLY A 220 -1.19 -9.94 12.35
CA GLY A 220 -2.02 -11.00 12.89
C GLY A 220 -2.21 -12.17 11.93
N PHE A 221 -1.51 -12.21 10.81
CA PHE A 221 -1.82 -13.12 9.72
C PHE A 221 -1.84 -14.60 10.13
N GLU A 222 -1.05 -15.03 11.11
CA GLU A 222 -1.06 -16.41 11.61
C GLU A 222 -2.43 -16.84 12.15
N GLN A 223 -3.20 -15.91 12.70
CA GLN A 223 -4.55 -16.12 13.22
C GLN A 223 -5.62 -15.90 12.14
N TRP A 224 -5.27 -15.19 11.06
CA TRP A 224 -6.18 -14.75 10.00
C TRP A 224 -5.77 -15.26 8.62
N GLN A 225 -5.26 -16.49 8.56
CA GLN A 225 -4.73 -17.08 7.32
C GLN A 225 -5.75 -17.15 6.18
N VAL A 226 -7.02 -17.46 6.49
CA VAL A 226 -8.10 -17.54 5.51
C VAL A 226 -8.41 -16.16 4.92
N GLU A 227 -8.52 -15.15 5.78
CA GLU A 227 -8.78 -13.76 5.41
C GLU A 227 -7.60 -13.17 4.63
N CYS A 228 -6.37 -13.49 5.02
CA CYS A 228 -5.17 -13.08 4.30
C CYS A 228 -5.07 -13.74 2.91
N ALA A 229 -5.41 -15.02 2.80
CA ALA A 229 -5.46 -15.70 1.51
C ALA A 229 -6.56 -15.11 0.59
N ASP A 230 -7.73 -14.78 1.13
CA ASP A 230 -8.77 -14.06 0.38
C ASP A 230 -8.30 -12.67 -0.01
N ALA A 231 -7.65 -11.92 0.88
CA ALA A 231 -7.12 -10.59 0.56
C ALA A 231 -6.12 -10.63 -0.61
N TRP A 232 -5.29 -11.66 -0.71
CA TRP A 232 -4.45 -11.89 -1.90
C TRP A 232 -5.27 -12.08 -3.17
N VAL A 233 -6.35 -12.88 -3.10
CA VAL A 233 -7.26 -13.10 -4.25
C VAL A 233 -7.91 -11.78 -4.67
N GLN A 234 -8.39 -10.98 -3.70
CA GLN A 234 -8.99 -9.67 -3.97
C GLN A 234 -8.00 -8.71 -4.62
N MET A 235 -6.77 -8.58 -4.09
CA MET A 235 -5.75 -7.69 -4.65
C MET A 235 -5.37 -8.10 -6.07
N LEU A 236 -5.03 -9.35 -6.30
CA LEU A 236 -4.60 -9.82 -7.63
C LEU A 236 -5.77 -9.77 -8.63
N GLY A 237 -6.99 -10.10 -8.19
CA GLY A 237 -8.19 -9.99 -9.02
C GLY A 237 -8.52 -8.53 -9.39
N PHE A 238 -8.34 -7.59 -8.46
CA PHE A 238 -8.50 -6.16 -8.71
C PHE A 238 -7.47 -5.64 -9.71
N ILE A 239 -6.20 -6.01 -9.54
CA ILE A 239 -5.14 -5.66 -10.49
C ILE A 239 -5.46 -6.22 -11.88
N ASP A 240 -5.83 -7.49 -11.98
CA ASP A 240 -6.13 -8.14 -13.27
C ASP A 240 -7.33 -7.52 -14.02
N ARG A 241 -8.31 -6.98 -13.31
CA ARG A 241 -9.48 -6.32 -13.93
C ARG A 241 -9.21 -4.89 -14.41
N ASN A 242 -8.22 -4.23 -13.83
CA ASN A 242 -7.96 -2.80 -14.05
C ASN A 242 -6.62 -2.50 -14.77
N ARG A 243 -5.91 -3.52 -15.24
CA ARG A 243 -4.69 -3.39 -16.04
C ARG A 243 -4.94 -3.33 -17.54
#